data_3383804703f583f4593d89e5a2d341aa
#
_entry.id   3383804703f583f4593d89e5a2d341aa
#
_cell.length_a   1.000
_cell.length_b   1.000
_cell.length_c   1.000
_cell.angle_alpha   90.00
_cell.angle_beta   90.00
_cell.angle_gamma   90.00
#
_symmetry.space_group_name_H-M   'P 1'
#
loop_
_entity.id
_entity.type
_entity.pdbx_description
1 polymer ?
#
loop_
_entity_poly.entity_id
_entity_poly.type
_entity_poly.pdbx_seq_one_letter_code
_entity_poly.pdbx_strand_id
1 'polypeptide(L)'
;MAAIAVVGVGAMLCISSSVAAVMMGGEEKEDPVVPKTPLASAAVIEKYRYVKIIRDKAKMGAAGIPGLGNHHLNLMEAKVMSGGENIAFQKNTTSSSTHAGLSGGRLVDGDMTTMAHTEDADIEWLLIDLGAEYEIDQVEIYNRTDPGGSFARTRGVQIQLSKNADMSNPKESGFIQVAQIAFENPKLTWVPKDGPSFIASA
;
A
#
# COMPACT_ATOMS: atom_id res chain seq x y z
N MET A 1 38.70 -21.87 14.66
CA MET A 1 38.45 -23.33 14.61
C MET A 1 37.43 -23.69 15.68
N ALA A 2 36.21 -24.03 15.32
CA ALA A 2 35.32 -24.96 16.00
C ALA A 2 34.05 -25.07 15.15
N ALA A 3 33.85 -26.20 14.51
CA ALA A 3 32.68 -26.59 13.77
C ALA A 3 31.67 -27.22 14.75
N ILE A 4 30.41 -26.86 14.67
CA ILE A 4 29.34 -27.57 15.37
C ILE A 4 28.47 -28.28 14.31
N ALA A 5 28.48 -29.61 14.39
CA ALA A 5 27.67 -30.50 13.59
C ALA A 5 26.26 -30.62 14.25
N VAL A 6 25.20 -30.51 13.46
CA VAL A 6 23.85 -30.86 13.88
C VAL A 6 23.51 -32.25 13.37
N VAL A 7 23.23 -33.14 14.31
CA VAL A 7 22.81 -34.52 14.06
C VAL A 7 21.29 -34.55 13.95
N GLY A 8 20.79 -35.03 12.83
CA GLY A 8 19.37 -35.32 12.64
C GLY A 8 19.01 -36.69 13.20
N VAL A 9 17.95 -36.78 14.00
CA VAL A 9 17.37 -38.03 14.49
C VAL A 9 16.13 -38.37 13.66
N GLY A 10 16.20 -39.38 12.85
CA GLY A 10 15.09 -39.99 12.16
C GLY A 10 14.36 -40.97 13.07
N ALA A 11 13.08 -40.82 13.22
CA ALA A 11 12.20 -41.79 13.89
C ALA A 11 11.55 -42.75 12.85
N MET A 12 11.89 -44.00 12.95
CA MET A 12 11.34 -45.11 12.15
C MET A 12 10.17 -45.72 12.90
N LEU A 13 8.96 -45.69 12.32
CA LEU A 13 7.79 -46.39 12.89
C LEU A 13 7.61 -47.73 12.20
N CYS A 14 7.67 -48.78 13.01
CA CYS A 14 7.41 -50.17 12.62
C CYS A 14 5.91 -50.42 12.43
N ILE A 15 5.59 -51.10 11.35
CA ILE A 15 4.26 -51.63 11.04
C ILE A 15 4.17 -53.06 11.61
N SER A 16 3.21 -53.31 12.50
CA SER A 16 2.86 -54.67 12.91
C SER A 16 1.59 -55.10 12.22
N SER A 17 1.69 -56.19 11.46
CA SER A 17 0.59 -56.92 10.82
C SER A 17 -0.15 -57.75 11.82
N SER A 18 -1.50 -57.70 11.83
CA SER A 18 -2.37 -58.74 12.42
C SER A 18 -3.48 -59.07 11.45
N VAL A 19 -3.50 -60.31 11.04
CA VAL A 19 -4.55 -60.96 10.22
C VAL A 19 -5.56 -61.58 11.16
N ALA A 20 -6.85 -61.31 10.97
CA ALA A 20 -7.93 -62.24 11.35
C ALA A 20 -9.28 -61.94 10.70
N ALA A 21 -9.77 -62.92 10.01
CA ALA A 21 -11.13 -63.46 9.90
C ALA A 21 -12.23 -62.70 9.17
N VAL A 22 -12.62 -63.30 8.09
CA VAL A 22 -13.80 -63.16 7.24
C VAL A 22 -15.10 -63.38 8.02
N MET A 23 -16.06 -62.44 7.89
CA MET A 23 -17.50 -62.73 7.97
C MET A 23 -18.20 -62.02 6.81
N MET A 24 -18.95 -62.79 6.04
CA MET A 24 -19.77 -62.31 4.91
C MET A 24 -20.95 -61.47 5.44
N GLY A 25 -21.08 -60.28 4.96
CA GLY A 25 -22.23 -59.40 5.10
C GLY A 25 -22.24 -58.41 3.96
N GLY A 26 -23.38 -58.30 3.27
CA GLY A 26 -23.55 -57.62 2.00
C GLY A 26 -22.97 -56.20 1.99
N GLU A 27 -22.14 -55.88 1.02
CA GLU A 27 -21.59 -54.57 0.73
C GLU A 27 -22.66 -53.72 0.03
N GLU A 28 -23.25 -52.80 0.77
CA GLU A 28 -23.78 -51.58 0.20
C GLU A 28 -22.57 -50.74 -0.24
N LYS A 29 -22.40 -50.58 -1.55
CA LYS A 29 -21.35 -49.67 -2.08
C LYS A 29 -21.75 -48.26 -1.74
N GLU A 30 -21.16 -47.70 -0.69
CA GLU A 30 -21.10 -46.24 -0.53
C GLU A 30 -20.24 -45.65 -1.65
N ASP A 31 -20.85 -44.81 -2.47
CA ASP A 31 -20.12 -43.97 -3.43
C ASP A 31 -19.06 -43.15 -2.70
N PRO A 32 -17.84 -42.99 -3.24
CA PRO A 32 -16.80 -42.23 -2.60
C PRO A 32 -17.26 -40.78 -2.42
N VAL A 33 -17.42 -40.38 -1.16
CA VAL A 33 -17.66 -38.98 -0.79
C VAL A 33 -16.45 -38.18 -1.25
N VAL A 34 -16.59 -37.56 -2.40
CA VAL A 34 -15.60 -36.57 -2.89
C VAL A 34 -15.58 -35.42 -1.88
N PRO A 35 -14.45 -35.13 -1.23
CA PRO A 35 -14.35 -33.99 -0.35
C PRO A 35 -14.70 -32.73 -1.16
N LYS A 36 -15.81 -32.06 -0.84
CA LYS A 36 -16.10 -30.75 -1.38
C LYS A 36 -15.00 -29.83 -0.87
N THR A 37 -14.01 -29.58 -1.72
CA THR A 37 -13.04 -28.50 -1.50
C THR A 37 -13.87 -27.24 -1.22
N PRO A 38 -13.66 -26.55 -0.09
CA PRO A 38 -14.35 -25.30 0.15
C PRO A 38 -14.06 -24.39 -1.03
N LEU A 39 -15.11 -23.89 -1.70
CA LEU A 39 -14.94 -22.82 -2.67
C LEU A 39 -14.15 -21.73 -1.95
N ALA A 40 -12.98 -21.39 -2.48
CA ALA A 40 -12.22 -20.23 -2.02
C ALA A 40 -13.20 -19.06 -2.02
N SER A 41 -13.43 -18.46 -0.85
CA SER A 41 -14.25 -17.27 -0.73
C SER A 41 -13.65 -16.25 -1.71
N ALA A 42 -14.45 -15.78 -2.67
CA ALA A 42 -14.01 -14.73 -3.57
C ALA A 42 -13.50 -13.59 -2.69
N ALA A 43 -12.24 -13.22 -2.88
CA ALA A 43 -11.66 -12.09 -2.16
C ALA A 43 -12.53 -10.87 -2.42
N VAL A 44 -13.06 -10.27 -1.36
CA VAL A 44 -13.82 -9.02 -1.48
C VAL A 44 -12.84 -7.96 -1.95
N ILE A 45 -13.00 -7.54 -3.21
CA ILE A 45 -12.17 -6.48 -3.77
C ILE A 45 -12.67 -5.15 -3.17
N GLU A 46 -11.85 -4.54 -2.34
CA GLU A 46 -12.16 -3.26 -1.71
C GLU A 46 -12.07 -2.13 -2.72
N LYS A 47 -13.09 -1.25 -2.70
CA LYS A 47 -13.14 -0.05 -3.53
C LYS A 47 -12.98 1.19 -2.67
N TYR A 48 -12.32 2.21 -3.23
CA TYR A 48 -12.04 3.46 -2.56
C TYR A 48 -12.34 4.66 -3.46
N ARG A 49 -12.77 5.76 -2.84
CA ARG A 49 -13.03 7.02 -3.53
C ARG A 49 -11.92 8.04 -3.32
N TYR A 50 -11.27 8.00 -2.17
CA TYR A 50 -10.29 9.03 -1.79
C TYR A 50 -8.90 8.43 -1.67
N VAL A 51 -7.92 9.15 -2.26
CA VAL A 51 -6.51 8.87 -2.11
C VAL A 51 -5.86 10.04 -1.40
N LYS A 52 -5.30 9.80 -0.22
CA LYS A 52 -4.60 10.81 0.57
C LYS A 52 -3.11 10.50 0.61
N ILE A 53 -2.32 11.51 0.29
CA ILE A 53 -0.88 11.50 0.43
C ILE A 53 -0.58 12.41 1.63
N ILE A 54 -0.04 11.84 2.70
CA ILE A 54 0.14 12.56 3.96
C ILE A 54 1.57 12.44 4.46
N ARG A 55 2.05 13.56 4.98
CA ARG A 55 3.28 13.68 5.72
C ARG A 55 2.95 14.03 7.17
N ASP A 56 3.29 13.15 8.08
CA ASP A 56 3.16 13.35 9.53
C ASP A 56 4.56 13.32 10.14
N LYS A 57 5.03 14.46 10.60
CA LYS A 57 6.35 14.63 11.21
C LYS A 57 6.59 13.65 12.36
N ALA A 58 5.56 13.39 13.16
CA ALA A 58 5.67 12.46 14.29
C ALA A 58 5.86 11.00 13.85
N LYS A 59 5.39 10.65 12.64
CA LYS A 59 5.50 9.29 12.08
C LYS A 59 6.73 9.09 11.21
N MET A 60 7.50 10.12 10.96
CA MET A 60 8.75 10.02 10.19
C MET A 60 9.85 9.26 10.94
N GLY A 61 9.56 8.85 12.20
CA GLY A 61 10.32 7.92 13.00
C GLY A 61 11.66 8.45 13.53
N ALA A 62 12.30 7.62 14.37
CA ALA A 62 13.67 7.84 14.85
C ALA A 62 14.72 7.81 13.72
N ALA A 63 14.33 7.44 12.52
CA ALA A 63 15.04 7.69 11.27
C ALA A 63 14.84 9.12 10.77
N GLY A 64 14.69 10.08 11.70
CA GLY A 64 14.69 11.50 11.37
C GLY A 64 15.80 11.75 10.38
N ILE A 65 15.46 12.24 9.19
CA ILE A 65 16.45 12.47 8.15
C ILE A 65 17.27 13.67 8.65
N PRO A 66 18.53 13.46 9.05
CA PRO A 66 19.36 14.57 9.50
C PRO A 66 19.45 15.59 8.36
N GLY A 67 19.13 16.84 8.63
CA GLY A 67 19.28 17.93 7.67
C GLY A 67 18.04 18.30 6.85
N LEU A 68 16.90 17.60 6.97
CA LEU A 68 15.64 18.08 6.41
C LEU A 68 15.00 19.07 7.38
N GLY A 69 15.43 20.32 7.28
CA GLY A 69 14.91 21.43 8.11
C GLY A 69 13.49 21.85 7.79
N ASN A 70 12.87 21.31 6.72
CA ASN A 70 11.53 21.66 6.31
C ASN A 70 10.72 20.39 5.92
N HIS A 71 9.43 20.43 6.18
CA HIS A 71 8.51 19.31 6.07
C HIS A 71 7.44 19.48 4.97
N HIS A 72 7.72 20.34 3.99
CA HIS A 72 6.84 20.50 2.84
C HIS A 72 6.56 19.18 2.15
N LEU A 73 5.33 18.99 1.73
CA LEU A 73 4.96 17.94 0.78
C LEU A 73 4.94 18.57 -0.61
N ASN A 74 5.83 18.16 -1.49
CA ASN A 74 5.95 18.70 -2.84
C ASN A 74 6.14 17.59 -3.86
N LEU A 75 5.13 17.42 -4.71
CA LEU A 75 5.03 16.34 -5.69
C LEU A 75 4.66 16.91 -7.04
N MET A 76 5.25 16.36 -8.11
CA MET A 76 4.97 16.77 -9.47
C MET A 76 3.65 16.20 -9.97
N GLU A 77 3.41 14.90 -9.75
CA GLU A 77 2.22 14.23 -10.25
C GLU A 77 1.85 13.03 -9.37
N ALA A 78 0.56 12.70 -9.33
CA ALA A 78 0.07 11.43 -8.84
C ALA A 78 -0.90 10.82 -9.85
N LYS A 79 -0.74 9.52 -10.12
CA LYS A 79 -1.67 8.74 -10.93
C LYS A 79 -2.31 7.67 -10.10
N VAL A 80 -3.60 7.49 -10.26
CA VAL A 80 -4.36 6.39 -9.65
C VAL A 80 -4.92 5.56 -10.79
N MET A 81 -4.46 4.32 -10.90
CA MET A 81 -4.84 3.43 -11.99
C MET A 81 -5.98 2.52 -11.56
N SER A 82 -6.96 2.36 -12.46
CA SER A 82 -8.06 1.41 -12.34
C SER A 82 -8.45 0.93 -13.74
N GLY A 83 -8.47 -0.39 -13.95
CA GLY A 83 -8.74 -0.97 -15.27
C GLY A 83 -7.78 -0.51 -16.37
N GLY A 84 -6.54 -0.14 -16.03
CA GLY A 84 -5.53 0.37 -16.95
C GLY A 84 -5.62 1.87 -17.27
N GLU A 85 -6.58 2.59 -16.69
CA GLU A 85 -6.77 4.03 -16.91
C GLU A 85 -6.31 4.85 -15.68
N ASN A 86 -5.77 6.05 -15.92
CA ASN A 86 -5.50 7.02 -14.85
C ASN A 86 -6.79 7.76 -14.47
N ILE A 87 -7.48 7.25 -13.46
CA ILE A 87 -8.75 7.80 -12.99
C ILE A 87 -8.60 9.06 -12.12
N ALA A 88 -7.37 9.46 -11.78
CA ALA A 88 -7.08 10.67 -11.02
C ALA A 88 -6.93 11.92 -11.90
N PHE A 89 -6.74 11.76 -13.22
CA PHE A 89 -6.49 12.88 -14.13
C PHE A 89 -7.60 13.94 -14.05
N GLN A 90 -7.19 15.17 -13.75
CA GLN A 90 -8.07 16.36 -13.58
C GLN A 90 -9.20 16.20 -12.54
N LYS A 91 -9.03 15.31 -11.56
CA LYS A 91 -9.97 15.16 -10.45
C LYS A 91 -9.82 16.28 -9.43
N ASN A 92 -10.86 16.47 -8.62
CA ASN A 92 -10.81 17.42 -7.53
C ASN A 92 -9.74 17.04 -6.52
N THR A 93 -8.95 18.03 -6.14
CA THR A 93 -7.94 17.88 -5.10
C THR A 93 -8.09 18.96 -4.04
N THR A 94 -7.79 18.60 -2.82
CA THR A 94 -7.64 19.53 -1.70
C THR A 94 -6.30 19.30 -1.03
N SER A 95 -5.82 20.31 -0.31
CA SER A 95 -4.55 20.25 0.42
C SER A 95 -4.70 20.87 1.80
N SER A 96 -3.84 20.47 2.74
CA SER A 96 -3.75 21.08 4.07
C SER A 96 -3.40 22.56 3.99
N SER A 97 -2.53 22.90 3.04
CA SER A 97 -1.99 24.24 2.82
C SER A 97 -1.51 24.38 1.39
N THR A 98 -1.12 25.60 0.99
CA THR A 98 -0.60 25.88 -0.36
C THR A 98 0.56 26.84 -0.27
N HIS A 99 1.74 26.39 -0.65
CA HIS A 99 2.95 27.22 -0.71
C HIS A 99 3.07 27.92 -2.06
N ALA A 100 3.30 29.22 -2.05
CA ALA A 100 3.57 30.03 -3.25
C ALA A 100 2.55 29.86 -4.40
N GLY A 101 1.27 29.56 -4.08
CA GLY A 101 0.22 29.35 -5.09
C GLY A 101 0.30 28.03 -5.85
N LEU A 102 1.14 27.10 -5.42
CA LEU A 102 1.32 25.77 -6.04
C LEU A 102 0.25 24.79 -5.51
N SER A 103 -0.98 24.94 -5.98
CA SER A 103 -2.17 24.27 -5.47
C SER A 103 -2.15 22.75 -5.67
N GLY A 104 -2.98 22.03 -4.88
CA GLY A 104 -3.16 20.59 -4.99
C GLY A 104 -3.62 20.12 -6.37
N GLY A 105 -4.31 20.96 -7.16
CA GLY A 105 -4.74 20.61 -8.53
C GLY A 105 -3.61 20.22 -9.46
N ARG A 106 -2.41 20.74 -9.22
CA ARG A 106 -1.22 20.40 -10.00
C ARG A 106 -0.72 18.97 -9.79
N LEU A 107 -1.23 18.30 -8.77
CA LEU A 107 -0.91 16.90 -8.50
C LEU A 107 -1.48 15.94 -9.55
N VAL A 108 -2.52 16.34 -10.26
CA VAL A 108 -3.29 15.49 -11.18
C VAL A 108 -3.58 16.17 -12.53
N ASP A 109 -2.80 17.20 -12.89
CA ASP A 109 -3.00 17.98 -14.11
C ASP A 109 -2.36 17.34 -15.37
N GLY A 110 -1.54 16.32 -15.19
CA GLY A 110 -0.83 15.62 -16.26
C GLY A 110 0.42 16.34 -16.75
N ASP A 111 0.79 17.44 -16.12
CA ASP A 111 1.97 18.24 -16.48
C ASP A 111 3.13 17.98 -15.52
N MET A 112 4.09 17.19 -15.94
CA MET A 112 5.29 16.84 -15.19
C MET A 112 6.26 18.03 -14.99
N THR A 113 5.93 19.24 -15.44
CA THR A 113 6.70 20.45 -15.22
C THR A 113 6.13 21.33 -14.11
N THR A 114 4.93 21.01 -13.64
CA THR A 114 4.29 21.67 -12.50
C THR A 114 4.42 20.84 -11.23
N MET A 115 4.04 21.38 -10.09
CA MET A 115 4.01 20.64 -8.82
C MET A 115 2.94 21.18 -7.88
N ALA A 116 2.37 20.31 -7.07
CA ALA A 116 1.66 20.66 -5.86
C ALA A 116 2.66 20.85 -4.72
N HIS A 117 2.48 21.89 -3.90
CA HIS A 117 3.41 22.21 -2.82
C HIS A 117 2.66 22.75 -1.60
N THR A 118 2.81 22.08 -0.46
CA THR A 118 2.25 22.52 0.83
C THR A 118 3.23 23.44 1.58
N GLU A 119 2.74 24.10 2.63
CA GLU A 119 3.59 24.76 3.62
C GLU A 119 4.36 23.75 4.48
N ASP A 120 5.03 24.23 5.51
CA ASP A 120 5.86 23.42 6.43
C ASP A 120 5.18 23.31 7.79
N ALA A 121 4.11 22.50 7.87
CA ALA A 121 3.46 22.19 9.13
C ALA A 121 3.81 20.77 9.60
N ASP A 122 3.47 20.45 10.85
CA ASP A 122 3.71 19.12 11.43
C ASP A 122 2.94 18.03 10.70
N ILE A 123 1.80 18.38 10.07
CA ILE A 123 0.99 17.50 9.24
C ILE A 123 0.66 18.23 7.96
N GLU A 124 1.12 17.68 6.85
CA GLU A 124 0.78 18.16 5.52
C GLU A 124 0.19 17.03 4.68
N TRP A 125 -0.84 17.33 3.90
CA TRP A 125 -1.52 16.33 3.07
C TRP A 125 -2.04 16.91 1.77
N LEU A 126 -2.15 16.02 0.79
CA LEU A 126 -2.83 16.21 -0.49
C LEU A 126 -3.89 15.13 -0.60
N LEU A 127 -5.13 15.49 -0.92
CA LEU A 127 -6.26 14.59 -1.05
C LEU A 127 -6.82 14.65 -2.46
N ILE A 128 -6.96 13.50 -3.10
CA ILE A 128 -7.59 13.33 -4.40
C ILE A 128 -8.97 12.73 -4.19
N ASP A 129 -10.04 13.37 -4.68
CA ASP A 129 -11.39 12.83 -4.76
C ASP A 129 -11.62 12.25 -6.17
N LEU A 130 -11.65 10.95 -6.29
CA LEU A 130 -11.86 10.25 -7.57
C LEU A 130 -13.30 10.43 -8.11
N GLY A 131 -14.23 10.95 -7.29
CA GLY A 131 -15.61 11.20 -7.66
C GLY A 131 -16.55 10.00 -7.47
N ALA A 132 -16.02 8.79 -7.48
CA ALA A 132 -16.72 7.53 -7.20
C ALA A 132 -15.76 6.52 -6.56
N GLU A 133 -16.31 5.38 -6.11
CA GLU A 133 -15.49 4.29 -5.58
C GLU A 133 -14.97 3.40 -6.72
N TYR A 134 -13.67 3.17 -6.72
CA TYR A 134 -12.96 2.33 -7.69
C TYR A 134 -12.14 1.25 -7.00
N GLU A 135 -11.99 0.12 -7.66
CA GLU A 135 -10.90 -0.81 -7.40
C GLU A 135 -9.61 -0.16 -7.90
N ILE A 136 -8.63 0.00 -7.01
CA ILE A 136 -7.38 0.67 -7.36
C ILE A 136 -6.34 -0.37 -7.68
N ASP A 137 -5.85 -0.37 -8.91
CA ASP A 137 -4.82 -1.30 -9.38
C ASP A 137 -3.42 -0.83 -8.98
N GLN A 138 -3.21 0.49 -8.95
CA GLN A 138 -1.91 1.08 -8.70
C GLN A 138 -2.03 2.56 -8.34
N VAL A 139 -1.15 3.03 -7.45
CA VAL A 139 -0.91 4.46 -7.21
C VAL A 139 0.54 4.77 -7.56
N GLU A 140 0.75 5.72 -8.45
CA GLU A 140 2.05 6.24 -8.81
C GLU A 140 2.21 7.67 -8.27
N ILE A 141 3.33 7.95 -7.65
CA ILE A 141 3.70 9.28 -7.16
C ILE A 141 4.99 9.70 -7.83
N TYR A 142 4.98 10.85 -8.48
CA TYR A 142 6.13 11.46 -9.11
C TYR A 142 6.69 12.56 -8.21
N ASN A 143 7.90 12.32 -7.77
CA ASN A 143 8.61 13.22 -6.88
C ASN A 143 9.14 14.44 -7.63
N ARG A 144 9.38 15.51 -6.90
CA ARG A 144 10.09 16.68 -7.40
C ARG A 144 11.52 16.31 -7.79
N THR A 145 11.94 16.65 -9.02
CA THR A 145 13.23 16.24 -9.60
C THR A 145 14.16 17.40 -9.93
N ASP A 146 13.75 18.64 -9.65
CA ASP A 146 14.58 19.81 -9.94
C ASP A 146 15.85 19.86 -9.05
N PRO A 147 16.90 20.53 -9.51
CA PRO A 147 18.13 20.69 -8.74
C PRO A 147 17.86 21.38 -7.41
N GLY A 148 18.32 20.81 -6.31
CA GLY A 148 18.14 21.39 -4.97
C GLY A 148 17.80 20.39 -3.88
N GLY A 149 17.79 19.07 -4.20
CA GLY A 149 17.80 18.01 -3.19
C GLY A 149 16.48 17.78 -2.48
N SER A 150 15.35 18.12 -3.14
CA SER A 150 14.03 17.95 -2.52
C SER A 150 13.49 16.51 -2.51
N PHE A 151 14.18 15.57 -3.13
CA PHE A 151 13.80 14.14 -3.14
C PHE A 151 13.55 13.55 -1.75
N ALA A 152 14.42 13.88 -0.82
CA ALA A 152 14.37 13.34 0.54
C ALA A 152 13.07 13.73 1.28
N ARG A 153 12.34 14.75 0.81
CA ARG A 153 11.08 15.19 1.41
C ARG A 153 9.96 14.17 1.28
N THR A 154 10.04 13.21 0.35
CA THR A 154 9.05 12.13 0.23
C THR A 154 9.27 10.98 1.21
N ARG A 155 10.44 10.89 1.84
CA ARG A 155 10.71 9.85 2.84
C ARG A 155 9.76 9.97 4.03
N GLY A 156 9.13 8.86 4.41
CA GLY A 156 8.12 8.81 5.47
C GLY A 156 6.72 9.24 5.06
N VAL A 157 6.52 9.75 3.84
CA VAL A 157 5.20 10.06 3.30
C VAL A 157 4.38 8.77 3.18
N GLN A 158 3.11 8.84 3.53
CA GLN A 158 2.18 7.72 3.50
C GLN A 158 1.15 7.91 2.39
N ILE A 159 0.79 6.81 1.73
CA ILE A 159 -0.38 6.71 0.86
C ILE A 159 -1.49 6.06 1.67
N GLN A 160 -2.64 6.70 1.69
CA GLN A 160 -3.80 6.25 2.45
C GLN A 160 -5.05 6.29 1.57
N LEU A 161 -5.92 5.30 1.72
CA LEU A 161 -7.17 5.14 0.96
C LEU A 161 -8.38 5.20 1.88
N SER A 162 -9.50 5.75 1.40
CA SER A 162 -10.77 5.76 2.13
C SER A 162 -11.98 5.81 1.19
N LYS A 163 -13.12 5.36 1.69
CA LYS A 163 -14.44 5.56 1.10
C LYS A 163 -15.03 6.92 1.46
N ASN A 164 -14.56 7.53 2.57
CA ASN A 164 -15.07 8.79 3.13
C ASN A 164 -13.96 9.83 3.22
N ALA A 165 -14.32 11.10 3.04
CA ALA A 165 -13.42 12.25 3.07
C ALA A 165 -13.46 13.02 4.39
N ASP A 166 -13.60 12.36 5.53
CA ASP A 166 -13.54 13.06 6.81
C ASP A 166 -12.09 13.52 7.08
N MET A 167 -11.85 14.82 6.99
CA MET A 167 -10.57 15.46 7.23
C MET A 167 -10.54 16.28 8.53
N SER A 168 -11.57 16.14 9.38
CA SER A 168 -11.62 16.81 10.70
C SER A 168 -10.44 16.41 11.59
N ASN A 169 -10.00 15.16 11.47
CA ASN A 169 -8.73 14.68 12.02
C ASN A 169 -7.93 13.95 10.93
N PRO A 170 -7.03 14.63 10.22
CA PRO A 170 -6.28 14.02 9.10
C PRO A 170 -5.48 12.77 9.47
N LYS A 171 -5.14 12.58 10.74
CA LYS A 171 -4.41 11.40 11.22
C LYS A 171 -5.30 10.17 11.42
N GLU A 172 -6.56 10.38 11.81
CA GLU A 172 -7.44 9.32 12.32
C GLU A 172 -8.76 9.19 11.54
N SER A 173 -8.88 9.86 10.40
CA SER A 173 -10.13 10.06 9.65
C SER A 173 -10.63 8.84 8.85
N GLY A 174 -10.43 7.62 9.34
CA GLY A 174 -10.91 6.40 8.67
C GLY A 174 -10.17 6.03 7.39
N PHE A 175 -9.03 6.66 7.13
CA PHE A 175 -8.15 6.30 6.03
C PHE A 175 -7.29 5.11 6.41
N ILE A 176 -7.20 4.13 5.50
CA ILE A 176 -6.34 2.96 5.63
C ILE A 176 -5.00 3.29 4.99
N GLN A 177 -3.91 3.19 5.77
CA GLN A 177 -2.57 3.32 5.22
C GLN A 177 -2.24 2.09 4.38
N VAL A 178 -1.95 2.29 3.10
CA VAL A 178 -1.60 1.22 2.16
C VAL A 178 -0.12 1.19 1.82
N ALA A 179 0.57 2.33 1.95
CA ALA A 179 2.00 2.39 1.72
C ALA A 179 2.68 3.48 2.55
N GLN A 180 3.97 3.31 2.78
CA GLN A 180 4.85 4.35 3.31
C GLN A 180 6.14 4.38 2.51
N ILE A 181 6.58 5.58 2.13
CA ILE A 181 7.77 5.78 1.32
C ILE A 181 9.00 5.65 2.21
N ALA A 182 9.80 4.61 1.98
CA ALA A 182 11.04 4.35 2.73
C ALA A 182 12.24 5.13 2.16
N PHE A 183 12.28 5.27 0.85
CA PHE A 183 13.38 5.91 0.13
C PHE A 183 12.86 6.94 -0.86
N GLU A 184 13.68 7.94 -1.13
CA GLU A 184 13.42 8.94 -2.15
C GLU A 184 13.76 8.41 -3.55
N ASN A 185 12.78 8.48 -4.45
CA ASN A 185 12.92 8.14 -5.86
C ASN A 185 12.18 9.16 -6.74
N PRO A 186 12.56 9.32 -8.00
CA PRO A 186 11.82 10.15 -8.96
C PRO A 186 10.37 9.68 -9.14
N LYS A 187 10.16 8.37 -9.14
CA LYS A 187 8.84 7.75 -9.24
C LYS A 187 8.68 6.66 -8.18
N LEU A 188 7.55 6.66 -7.51
CA LEU A 188 7.17 5.69 -6.50
C LEU A 188 5.89 5.01 -6.95
N THR A 189 5.81 3.69 -6.83
CA THR A 189 4.65 2.90 -7.26
C THR A 189 4.20 1.99 -6.13
N TRP A 190 2.91 2.02 -5.83
CA TRP A 190 2.28 1.06 -4.95
C TRP A 190 1.22 0.25 -5.72
N VAL A 191 1.13 -1.05 -5.44
CA VAL A 191 0.19 -2.00 -6.05
C VAL A 191 -0.52 -2.77 -4.94
N PRO A 192 -1.86 -2.90 -4.94
CA PRO A 192 -2.64 -3.53 -3.87
C PRO A 192 -2.23 -4.96 -3.52
N LYS A 193 -1.82 -5.76 -4.51
CA LYS A 193 -1.36 -7.15 -4.31
C LYS A 193 -0.16 -7.27 -3.36
N ASP A 194 0.57 -6.18 -3.18
CA ASP A 194 1.77 -6.16 -2.34
C ASP A 194 1.40 -5.98 -0.85
N GLY A 195 0.11 -5.76 -0.55
CA GLY A 195 -0.38 -5.46 0.79
C GLY A 195 0.09 -4.09 1.29
N PRO A 196 -0.12 -3.76 2.58
CA PRO A 196 0.49 -2.61 3.20
C PRO A 196 2.00 -2.78 3.15
N SER A 197 2.68 -1.99 2.33
CA SER A 197 4.10 -2.16 2.07
C SER A 197 4.88 -0.87 2.28
N PHE A 198 6.16 -1.02 2.61
CA PHE A 198 7.11 0.05 2.40
C PHE A 198 7.46 0.06 0.91
N ILE A 199 7.24 1.19 0.25
CA ILE A 199 7.72 1.36 -1.12
C ILE A 199 9.24 1.44 -1.06
N ALA A 200 9.88 0.31 -1.34
CA ALA A 200 11.30 0.28 -1.60
C ALA A 200 11.58 0.82 -3.00
N SER A 201 12.78 1.36 -3.20
CA SER A 201 13.25 1.71 -4.55
C SER A 201 13.24 0.48 -5.45
N ALA A 202 12.68 0.62 -6.64
CA ALA A 202 12.91 -0.32 -7.72
C ALA A 202 14.35 -0.21 -8.23
#